data_95d4107f79aee78570b27355d926ba0f
#
_entry.id   95d4107f79aee78570b27355d926ba0f
#
_cell.length_a   1.000
_cell.length_b   1.000
_cell.length_c   1.000
_cell.angle_alpha   90.00
_cell.angle_beta   90.00
_cell.angle_gamma   90.00
#
_symmetry.space_group_name_H-M   'P 1'
#
loop_
_entity.id
_entity.type
_entity.pdbx_description
1 polymer ?
#
loop_
_entity_poly.entity_id
_entity_poly.type
_entity_poly.pdbx_seq_one_letter_code
_entity_poly.pdbx_strand_id
1 'polypeptide(L)'
;MVWFFCSDRLFFVQGFRAVVPNTGADCGISWLERFFHTKESMSMATGILRIQAFAARQSSPVEGVTVTITGDGFTVTRRTDAEGSAGDVTLTTPDCALSLDENNTTTRPYAVCDLTAFKEGWRTVRIQGVQVFPGQVTLAQPEMIPDTEENRDIPAEPIVIPAHALFAGGGGSGPEPTTNCDPKVLSRVIIPKNITVHLGRPAASAQNVTVSFRRYIANVASSEVYPTWPEQALRANIHCQISLALNRIYTEWYPSKGYRFNITNSTSYDQYYVHGRTVFDVMVRLTDDIFNTYIRKTGTVNPYYSEYCDGRSVTCPGLKQWGTVTLANQGRNALSILKYYYGNNIEIIRTNNIESIPQSYPGSPLKQGDRGTSVFTLQRQLNRITKDYPFLGLLTVDGIFGSSMTSTVKKFQKQFNLTADGVVGRQTWYKISYIYVSVKDLAELTSEGETASGTLSDGSWGGTTLRQGSTGSAVEQVQF
;
A
#
# COMPACT_ATOMS: atom_id res chain seq x y z
N MET A 1 33.00 -13.43 -23.04
CA MET A 1 33.93 -14.42 -23.63
C MET A 1 33.14 -15.71 -23.82
N VAL A 2 32.81 -16.09 -25.04
CA VAL A 2 32.00 -17.27 -25.34
C VAL A 2 32.80 -18.19 -26.26
N TRP A 3 32.85 -19.47 -25.92
CA TRP A 3 33.56 -20.51 -26.68
C TRP A 3 32.54 -21.39 -27.40
N PHE A 4 32.80 -21.67 -28.65
CA PHE A 4 31.98 -22.60 -29.47
C PHE A 4 32.84 -23.72 -30.05
N PHE A 5 32.27 -24.93 -30.07
CA PHE A 5 32.85 -26.07 -30.74
C PHE A 5 32.12 -26.33 -32.07
N CYS A 6 32.85 -26.43 -33.14
CA CYS A 6 32.35 -26.91 -34.38
C CYS A 6 33.43 -27.78 -35.07
N SER A 7 33.11 -29.06 -35.33
CA SER A 7 33.96 -30.05 -36.01
C SER A 7 35.44 -30.01 -35.59
N ASP A 8 35.72 -30.37 -34.33
CA ASP A 8 37.02 -30.61 -33.76
C ASP A 8 37.96 -29.38 -33.66
N ARG A 9 37.43 -28.18 -33.74
CA ARG A 9 38.25 -26.94 -33.55
C ARG A 9 37.56 -25.91 -32.66
N LEU A 10 38.41 -25.25 -31.87
CA LEU A 10 38.02 -24.17 -30.97
C LEU A 10 38.13 -22.82 -31.69
N PHE A 11 37.06 -21.97 -31.67
CA PHE A 11 37.07 -20.63 -32.20
C PHE A 11 36.98 -19.58 -31.08
N PHE A 12 37.76 -18.52 -31.20
CA PHE A 12 37.79 -17.40 -30.25
C PHE A 12 37.10 -16.18 -30.85
N VAL A 13 36.13 -15.61 -30.15
CA VAL A 13 35.47 -14.37 -30.52
C VAL A 13 35.78 -13.29 -29.49
N GLN A 14 36.47 -12.25 -29.90
CA GLN A 14 36.82 -11.09 -29.09
C GLN A 14 36.23 -9.83 -29.75
N GLY A 15 35.23 -9.23 -29.13
CA GLY A 15 34.59 -8.02 -29.64
C GLY A 15 33.75 -8.27 -30.91
N PHE A 16 33.32 -7.21 -31.58
CA PHE A 16 32.42 -7.22 -32.74
C PHE A 16 33.12 -7.58 -34.09
N ARG A 17 34.28 -8.26 -34.08
CA ARG A 17 34.95 -8.73 -35.29
C ARG A 17 35.23 -10.23 -35.20
N ALA A 18 34.50 -10.98 -36.00
CA ALA A 18 34.88 -12.38 -36.26
C ALA A 18 35.95 -12.42 -37.30
N VAL A 19 37.12 -13.00 -36.97
CA VAL A 19 38.17 -13.31 -37.92
C VAL A 19 37.95 -14.74 -38.36
N VAL A 20 37.50 -14.94 -39.59
CA VAL A 20 37.34 -16.25 -40.21
C VAL A 20 38.64 -16.59 -40.97
N PRO A 21 39.34 -17.67 -40.64
CA PRO A 21 40.45 -18.11 -41.44
C PRO A 21 39.97 -18.67 -42.79
N ASN A 22 40.58 -18.27 -43.87
CA ASN A 22 40.28 -18.66 -45.24
C ASN A 22 40.67 -20.13 -45.47
N THR A 23 39.79 -21.07 -45.11
CA THR A 23 39.95 -22.50 -45.50
C THR A 23 38.57 -22.94 -46.03
N GLY A 24 38.55 -23.23 -47.31
CA GLY A 24 37.40 -23.50 -48.16
C GLY A 24 36.50 -24.67 -47.74
N ALA A 25 35.76 -24.45 -46.70
CA ALA A 25 34.58 -25.28 -46.39
C ALA A 25 33.39 -24.30 -46.17
N ASP A 26 32.43 -24.41 -47.05
CA ASP A 26 31.18 -23.66 -47.07
C ASP A 26 30.36 -23.97 -45.80
N CYS A 27 30.70 -23.30 -44.70
CA CYS A 27 29.89 -23.33 -43.49
C CYS A 27 28.90 -22.14 -43.60
N GLY A 28 27.68 -22.45 -43.98
CA GLY A 28 26.70 -21.49 -44.46
C GLY A 28 26.48 -20.29 -43.55
N ILE A 29 26.61 -19.13 -44.12
CA ILE A 29 26.38 -17.78 -43.57
C ILE A 29 24.96 -17.66 -42.94
N SER A 30 24.06 -18.57 -43.21
CA SER A 30 22.68 -18.59 -42.71
C SER A 30 22.54 -18.64 -41.17
N TRP A 31 23.60 -19.08 -40.45
CA TRP A 31 23.59 -19.16 -38.99
C TRP A 31 23.94 -17.82 -38.32
N LEU A 32 24.80 -17.06 -38.93
CA LEU A 32 25.17 -15.74 -38.41
C LEU A 32 24.07 -14.70 -38.61
N GLU A 33 23.35 -14.77 -39.71
CA GLU A 33 22.19 -13.89 -39.95
C GLU A 33 21.02 -14.15 -39.00
N ARG A 34 20.84 -15.38 -38.49
CA ARG A 34 19.84 -15.67 -37.47
C ARG A 34 20.23 -15.14 -36.06
N PHE A 35 21.52 -14.99 -35.79
CA PHE A 35 21.99 -14.43 -34.51
C PHE A 35 21.95 -12.88 -34.47
N PHE A 36 22.04 -12.22 -35.61
CA PHE A 36 22.01 -10.77 -35.70
C PHE A 36 20.63 -10.17 -35.99
N HIS A 37 19.62 -11.02 -36.28
CA HIS A 37 18.24 -10.59 -36.50
C HIS A 37 17.28 -10.96 -35.37
N THR A 38 17.75 -11.44 -34.25
CA THR A 38 16.98 -11.29 -33.02
C THR A 38 17.11 -9.81 -32.58
N LYS A 39 16.35 -8.89 -33.19
CA LYS A 39 15.65 -7.92 -32.37
C LYS A 39 15.09 -8.76 -31.23
N GLU A 40 15.63 -8.60 -30.03
CA GLU A 40 14.92 -9.07 -28.84
C GLU A 40 13.49 -8.54 -29.00
N SER A 41 12.59 -9.39 -29.41
CA SER A 41 11.16 -9.16 -29.32
C SER A 41 10.95 -9.00 -27.83
N MET A 42 10.94 -7.76 -27.32
CA MET A 42 10.59 -7.49 -25.95
C MET A 42 9.26 -8.19 -25.74
N SER A 43 9.29 -9.26 -24.98
CA SER A 43 8.10 -10.01 -24.61
C SER A 43 7.14 -9.02 -23.97
N MET A 44 6.01 -8.80 -24.61
CA MET A 44 4.98 -7.89 -24.09
C MET A 44 4.17 -8.68 -23.07
N ALA A 45 4.18 -8.21 -21.85
CA ALA A 45 3.36 -8.75 -20.78
C ALA A 45 2.09 -7.90 -20.59
N THR A 46 1.23 -8.28 -19.67
CA THR A 46 0.03 -7.50 -19.33
C THR A 46 -0.06 -7.27 -17.84
N GLY A 47 -0.62 -6.14 -17.46
CA GLY A 47 -1.01 -5.82 -16.08
C GLY A 47 -2.45 -5.32 -16.05
N ILE A 48 -3.02 -5.23 -14.88
CA ILE A 48 -4.42 -4.88 -14.66
C ILE A 48 -4.49 -3.54 -13.94
N LEU A 49 -5.31 -2.63 -14.47
CA LEU A 49 -5.77 -1.44 -13.79
C LEU A 49 -7.21 -1.69 -13.30
N ARG A 50 -7.41 -1.80 -12.00
CA ARG A 50 -8.71 -1.95 -11.35
C ARG A 50 -9.19 -0.63 -10.82
N ILE A 51 -10.43 -0.25 -11.16
CA ILE A 51 -10.95 1.08 -10.88
C ILE A 51 -12.19 0.98 -10.00
N GLN A 52 -12.17 1.71 -8.89
CA GLN A 52 -13.30 1.82 -7.96
C GLN A 52 -13.42 3.26 -7.48
N ALA A 53 -14.50 3.95 -7.83
CA ALA A 53 -14.75 5.31 -7.40
C ALA A 53 -15.48 5.33 -6.06
N PHE A 54 -14.95 6.08 -5.11
CA PHE A 54 -15.50 6.23 -3.78
C PHE A 54 -15.64 7.69 -3.40
N ALA A 55 -16.54 7.97 -2.46
CA ALA A 55 -16.56 9.21 -1.71
C ALA A 55 -16.20 8.94 -0.25
N ALA A 56 -15.87 10.01 0.47
CA ALA A 56 -15.79 10.01 1.91
C ALA A 56 -14.87 8.89 2.47
N ARG A 57 -13.64 8.85 2.03
CA ARG A 57 -12.59 7.91 2.49
C ARG A 57 -12.97 6.42 2.33
N GLN A 58 -13.55 6.08 1.17
CA GLN A 58 -14.02 4.74 0.84
C GLN A 58 -15.27 4.28 1.61
N SER A 59 -15.96 5.18 2.28
CA SER A 59 -17.17 4.82 3.01
C SER A 59 -18.42 4.74 2.12
N SER A 60 -18.39 5.35 0.94
CA SER A 60 -19.50 5.33 -0.01
C SER A 60 -19.02 5.06 -1.43
N PRO A 61 -19.49 4.01 -2.10
CA PRO A 61 -19.24 3.82 -3.52
C PRO A 61 -19.98 4.88 -4.34
N VAL A 62 -19.40 5.30 -5.46
CA VAL A 62 -20.05 6.28 -6.34
C VAL A 62 -20.37 5.64 -7.68
N GLU A 63 -21.66 5.38 -7.89
CA GLU A 63 -22.20 4.87 -9.16
C GLU A 63 -22.19 5.95 -10.24
N GLY A 64 -22.09 5.53 -11.50
CA GLY A 64 -22.29 6.39 -12.67
C GLY A 64 -21.15 7.37 -12.95
N VAL A 65 -19.99 7.17 -12.35
CA VAL A 65 -18.78 7.94 -12.68
C VAL A 65 -18.25 7.48 -14.03
N THR A 66 -18.09 8.39 -14.96
CA THR A 66 -17.41 8.14 -16.24
C THR A 66 -15.91 8.22 -16.02
N VAL A 67 -15.20 7.11 -16.20
CA VAL A 67 -13.76 7.03 -16.06
C VAL A 67 -13.13 6.85 -17.43
N THR A 68 -12.28 7.81 -17.81
CA THR A 68 -11.50 7.77 -19.03
C THR A 68 -10.04 7.50 -18.70
N ILE A 69 -9.48 6.47 -19.30
CA ILE A 69 -8.08 6.06 -19.19
C ILE A 69 -7.41 6.34 -20.52
N THR A 70 -6.33 7.10 -20.50
CA THR A 70 -5.58 7.48 -21.69
C THR A 70 -4.11 7.09 -21.54
N GLY A 71 -3.55 6.42 -22.52
CA GLY A 71 -2.14 6.04 -22.58
C GLY A 71 -1.61 6.10 -24.01
N ASP A 72 -0.38 5.60 -24.22
CA ASP A 72 0.24 5.61 -25.54
C ASP A 72 -0.61 4.84 -26.57
N GLY A 73 -1.27 5.58 -27.44
CA GLY A 73 -2.05 5.05 -28.57
C GLY A 73 -3.41 4.43 -28.20
N PHE A 74 -3.89 4.60 -26.96
CA PHE A 74 -5.22 4.11 -26.57
C PHE A 74 -5.98 5.09 -25.70
N THR A 75 -7.30 5.01 -25.78
CA THR A 75 -8.24 5.63 -24.84
C THR A 75 -9.36 4.63 -24.55
N VAL A 76 -9.62 4.39 -23.29
CA VAL A 76 -10.69 3.49 -22.82
C VAL A 76 -11.59 4.27 -21.88
N THR A 77 -12.90 4.21 -22.13
CA THR A 77 -13.90 4.81 -21.25
C THR A 77 -14.73 3.70 -20.59
N ARG A 78 -14.98 3.83 -19.30
CA ARG A 78 -15.80 2.93 -18.47
C ARG A 78 -16.75 3.77 -17.63
N ARG A 79 -17.77 3.11 -17.08
CA ARG A 79 -18.70 3.74 -16.14
C ARG A 79 -18.82 2.88 -14.90
N THR A 80 -18.82 3.48 -13.74
CA THR A 80 -18.95 2.75 -12.48
C THR A 80 -20.37 2.24 -12.26
N ASP A 81 -20.46 1.03 -11.71
CA ASP A 81 -21.69 0.37 -11.24
C ASP A 81 -22.10 0.85 -9.82
N ALA A 82 -23.12 0.22 -9.25
CA ALA A 82 -23.63 0.54 -7.91
C ALA A 82 -22.59 0.30 -6.79
N GLU A 83 -21.64 -0.58 -7.04
CA GLU A 83 -20.50 -0.84 -6.15
C GLU A 83 -19.33 0.15 -6.35
N GLY A 84 -19.52 1.14 -7.22
CA GLY A 84 -18.47 2.11 -7.59
C GLY A 84 -17.37 1.52 -8.49
N SER A 85 -17.54 0.31 -9.01
CA SER A 85 -16.57 -0.39 -9.83
C SER A 85 -16.75 -0.05 -11.31
N ALA A 86 -15.66 0.33 -11.99
CA ALA A 86 -15.60 0.44 -13.45
C ALA A 86 -14.96 -0.82 -14.08
N GLY A 87 -14.71 -1.86 -13.28
CA GLY A 87 -14.10 -3.12 -13.70
C GLY A 87 -12.59 -3.03 -13.91
N ASP A 88 -12.05 -4.07 -14.50
CA ASP A 88 -10.64 -4.22 -14.78
C ASP A 88 -10.33 -3.79 -16.22
N VAL A 89 -9.22 -3.06 -16.39
CA VAL A 89 -8.67 -2.70 -17.70
C VAL A 89 -7.29 -3.35 -17.82
N THR A 90 -7.15 -4.25 -18.80
CA THR A 90 -5.86 -4.88 -19.11
C THR A 90 -5.03 -3.96 -19.96
N LEU A 91 -3.81 -3.68 -19.55
CA LEU A 91 -2.84 -2.86 -20.27
C LEU A 91 -1.63 -3.71 -20.65
N THR A 92 -1.12 -3.48 -21.86
CA THR A 92 0.17 -4.03 -22.29
C THR A 92 1.28 -3.37 -21.50
N THR A 93 2.19 -4.17 -20.95
CA THR A 93 3.31 -3.71 -20.13
C THR A 93 4.63 -4.24 -20.70
N PRO A 94 5.76 -3.62 -20.35
CA PRO A 94 7.07 -4.21 -20.58
C PRO A 94 7.22 -5.57 -19.89
N ASP A 95 8.29 -6.29 -20.24
CA ASP A 95 8.62 -7.57 -19.63
C ASP A 95 8.93 -7.43 -18.13
N CYS A 96 8.52 -8.43 -17.34
CA CYS A 96 8.76 -8.49 -15.91
C CYS A 96 10.27 -8.48 -15.57
N ALA A 97 11.12 -9.04 -16.42
CA ALA A 97 12.57 -9.06 -16.24
C ALA A 97 13.16 -7.66 -16.01
N LEU A 98 12.59 -6.63 -16.64
CA LEU A 98 13.06 -5.25 -16.48
C LEU A 98 12.90 -4.71 -15.05
N SER A 99 11.91 -5.19 -14.29
CA SER A 99 11.67 -4.81 -12.90
C SER A 99 12.44 -5.68 -11.90
N LEU A 100 13.07 -6.74 -12.36
CA LEU A 100 13.92 -7.64 -11.58
C LEU A 100 15.41 -7.41 -11.83
N ASP A 101 15.77 -6.61 -12.83
CA ASP A 101 17.14 -6.24 -13.16
C ASP A 101 17.52 -4.94 -12.44
N GLU A 102 18.42 -5.06 -11.46
CA GLU A 102 18.95 -3.91 -10.72
C GLU A 102 19.78 -2.96 -11.59
N ASN A 103 20.30 -3.42 -12.73
CA ASN A 103 21.08 -2.61 -13.67
C ASN A 103 20.23 -1.87 -14.71
N ASN A 104 18.92 -2.14 -14.75
CA ASN A 104 18.03 -1.44 -15.65
C ASN A 104 17.81 0.01 -15.20
N THR A 105 18.48 0.95 -15.86
CA THR A 105 18.37 2.39 -15.62
C THR A 105 17.74 3.15 -16.77
N THR A 106 17.53 2.49 -17.89
CA THR A 106 17.19 3.15 -19.16
C THR A 106 15.78 2.83 -19.64
N THR A 107 15.31 1.63 -19.36
CA THR A 107 14.01 1.16 -19.83
C THR A 107 13.01 1.10 -18.69
N ARG A 108 11.95 1.89 -18.79
CA ARG A 108 10.88 1.92 -17.77
C ARG A 108 10.21 0.55 -17.65
N PRO A 109 10.18 -0.09 -16.45
CA PRO A 109 9.70 -1.45 -16.27
C PRO A 109 8.18 -1.56 -16.05
N TYR A 110 7.40 -0.54 -16.40
CA TYR A 110 5.95 -0.47 -16.26
C TYR A 110 5.32 0.37 -17.35
N ALA A 111 4.06 0.11 -17.64
CA ALA A 111 3.24 0.98 -18.46
C ALA A 111 2.74 2.19 -17.68
N VAL A 112 2.45 3.28 -18.38
CA VAL A 112 1.89 4.51 -17.78
C VAL A 112 0.62 4.91 -18.52
N CYS A 113 -0.38 5.33 -17.76
CA CYS A 113 -1.59 5.95 -18.29
C CYS A 113 -2.07 7.06 -17.37
N ASP A 114 -2.96 7.89 -17.88
CA ASP A 114 -3.67 8.91 -17.13
C ASP A 114 -5.12 8.49 -16.93
N LEU A 115 -5.71 8.90 -15.83
CA LEU A 115 -7.10 8.60 -15.48
C LEU A 115 -7.84 9.89 -15.18
N THR A 116 -9.03 10.05 -15.79
CA THR A 116 -9.96 11.11 -15.47
C THR A 116 -11.28 10.49 -15.03
N ALA A 117 -11.75 10.81 -13.83
CA ALA A 117 -13.05 10.41 -13.30
C ALA A 117 -13.98 11.62 -13.25
N PHE A 118 -15.11 11.53 -13.95
CA PHE A 118 -16.10 12.59 -14.09
C PHE A 118 -17.50 12.11 -13.76
N LYS A 119 -18.24 12.90 -13.01
CA LYS A 119 -19.68 12.75 -12.80
C LYS A 119 -20.28 14.14 -12.59
N GLU A 120 -21.45 14.40 -13.20
CA GLU A 120 -22.17 15.66 -13.03
C GLU A 120 -22.52 15.89 -11.55
N GLY A 121 -22.35 17.11 -11.05
CA GLY A 121 -22.51 17.47 -9.65
C GLY A 121 -21.35 17.01 -8.73
N TRP A 122 -20.28 16.51 -9.30
CA TRP A 122 -19.06 16.10 -8.60
C TRP A 122 -17.83 16.73 -9.21
N ARG A 123 -16.82 16.96 -8.42
CA ARG A 123 -15.54 17.49 -8.90
C ARG A 123 -14.80 16.43 -9.72
N THR A 124 -14.27 16.85 -10.85
CA THR A 124 -13.47 15.96 -11.70
C THR A 124 -12.16 15.61 -11.02
N VAL A 125 -11.88 14.31 -10.88
CA VAL A 125 -10.61 13.79 -10.38
C VAL A 125 -9.73 13.42 -11.57
N ARG A 126 -8.48 13.93 -11.58
CA ARG A 126 -7.47 13.58 -12.59
C ARG A 126 -6.27 12.98 -11.89
N ILE A 127 -5.84 11.81 -12.33
CA ILE A 127 -4.64 11.12 -11.84
C ILE A 127 -3.73 10.90 -13.05
N GLN A 128 -2.57 11.52 -13.04
CA GLN A 128 -1.57 11.44 -14.11
C GLN A 128 -0.43 10.51 -13.68
N GLY A 129 0.11 9.76 -14.64
CA GLY A 129 1.25 8.89 -14.39
C GLY A 129 0.92 7.58 -13.65
N VAL A 130 -0.29 7.06 -13.80
CA VAL A 130 -0.69 5.76 -13.22
C VAL A 130 0.22 4.66 -13.75
N GLN A 131 0.88 3.95 -12.86
CA GLN A 131 1.86 2.89 -13.17
C GLN A 131 1.19 1.53 -13.12
N VAL A 132 1.39 0.73 -14.16
CA VAL A 132 0.88 -0.65 -14.25
C VAL A 132 2.03 -1.60 -14.55
N PHE A 133 2.29 -2.52 -13.65
CA PHE A 133 3.37 -3.50 -13.74
C PHE A 133 2.90 -4.83 -14.34
N PRO A 134 3.80 -5.59 -15.00
CA PRO A 134 3.48 -6.89 -15.57
C PRO A 134 3.02 -7.88 -14.48
N GLY A 135 1.91 -8.58 -14.76
CA GLY A 135 1.32 -9.56 -13.85
C GLY A 135 0.74 -9.00 -12.55
N GLN A 136 0.69 -7.66 -12.38
CA GLN A 136 0.22 -7.03 -11.16
C GLN A 136 -1.11 -6.29 -11.35
N VAL A 137 -1.83 -6.12 -10.26
CA VAL A 137 -3.05 -5.31 -10.21
C VAL A 137 -2.72 -3.96 -9.58
N THR A 138 -2.95 -2.87 -10.32
CA THR A 138 -2.92 -1.51 -9.82
C THR A 138 -4.33 -1.09 -9.44
N LEU A 139 -4.52 -0.62 -8.21
CA LEU A 139 -5.78 -0.13 -7.69
C LEU A 139 -5.87 1.39 -7.88
N ALA A 140 -6.76 1.84 -8.76
CA ALA A 140 -7.11 3.24 -8.93
C ALA A 140 -8.42 3.52 -8.19
N GLN A 141 -8.34 4.32 -7.14
CA GLN A 141 -9.46 4.62 -6.26
C GLN A 141 -9.68 6.14 -6.21
N PRO A 142 -10.20 6.76 -7.30
CA PRO A 142 -10.49 8.19 -7.31
C PRO A 142 -11.50 8.52 -6.22
N GLU A 143 -11.11 9.43 -5.32
CA GLU A 143 -11.98 9.94 -4.28
C GLU A 143 -12.83 11.07 -4.85
N MET A 144 -14.11 10.79 -5.06
CA MET A 144 -15.07 11.73 -5.61
C MET A 144 -15.55 12.70 -4.52
N ILE A 145 -15.55 13.98 -4.81
CA ILE A 145 -15.99 15.04 -3.91
C ILE A 145 -17.22 15.72 -4.53
N PRO A 146 -18.36 15.83 -3.85
CA PRO A 146 -19.48 16.60 -4.34
C PRO A 146 -19.11 18.05 -4.64
N ASP A 147 -19.57 18.59 -5.76
CA ASP A 147 -19.36 20.00 -6.13
C ASP A 147 -20.36 20.89 -5.41
N THR A 148 -20.12 21.15 -4.12
CA THR A 148 -20.91 22.01 -3.26
C THR A 148 -20.17 23.30 -2.95
N GLU A 149 -20.88 24.30 -2.43
CA GLU A 149 -20.25 25.57 -2.01
C GLU A 149 -19.16 25.37 -0.97
N GLU A 150 -19.35 24.43 -0.04
CA GLU A 150 -18.36 24.07 0.99
C GLU A 150 -17.07 23.48 0.42
N ASN A 151 -17.15 22.83 -0.72
CA ASN A 151 -16.01 22.17 -1.36
C ASN A 151 -15.39 23.00 -2.50
N ARG A 152 -15.91 24.20 -2.77
CA ARG A 152 -15.49 25.03 -3.91
C ARG A 152 -14.02 25.47 -3.83
N ASP A 153 -13.52 25.68 -2.62
CA ASP A 153 -12.15 26.15 -2.39
C ASP A 153 -11.09 25.03 -2.38
N ILE A 154 -11.52 23.77 -2.50
CA ILE A 154 -10.56 22.66 -2.60
C ILE A 154 -9.92 22.71 -4.00
N PRO A 155 -8.58 22.79 -4.15
CA PRO A 155 -7.94 22.82 -5.47
C PRO A 155 -8.32 21.60 -6.32
N ALA A 156 -8.64 21.84 -7.60
CA ALA A 156 -8.94 20.78 -8.56
C ALA A 156 -7.68 20.34 -9.33
N GLU A 157 -6.53 20.44 -8.69
CA GLU A 157 -5.27 20.09 -9.33
C GLU A 157 -5.17 18.56 -9.57
N PRO A 158 -4.55 18.14 -10.67
CA PRO A 158 -4.35 16.73 -10.94
C PRO A 158 -3.42 16.10 -9.88
N ILE A 159 -3.73 14.89 -9.48
CA ILE A 159 -2.82 14.05 -8.72
C ILE A 159 -1.74 13.57 -9.69
N VAL A 160 -0.50 14.01 -9.51
CA VAL A 160 0.61 13.60 -10.36
C VAL A 160 1.41 12.50 -9.65
N ILE A 161 1.48 11.32 -10.27
CA ILE A 161 2.33 10.22 -9.82
C ILE A 161 3.64 10.34 -10.59
N PRO A 162 4.75 10.70 -9.93
CA PRO A 162 6.03 10.83 -10.60
C PRO A 162 6.59 9.45 -11.00
N ALA A 163 7.68 9.44 -11.77
CA ALA A 163 8.39 8.19 -12.05
C ALA A 163 8.70 7.43 -10.74
N HIS A 164 8.60 6.10 -10.78
CA HIS A 164 8.83 5.25 -9.61
C HIS A 164 10.24 5.50 -9.03
N ALA A 165 10.37 5.54 -7.70
CA ALA A 165 11.61 5.91 -7.01
C ALA A 165 12.83 5.12 -7.49
N LEU A 166 12.71 3.80 -7.62
CA LEU A 166 13.81 2.94 -8.09
C LEU A 166 14.24 3.23 -9.54
N PHE A 167 13.33 3.71 -10.38
CA PHE A 167 13.64 4.09 -11.76
C PHE A 167 14.22 5.51 -11.83
N ALA A 168 13.72 6.42 -11.00
CA ALA A 168 14.19 7.80 -10.92
C ALA A 168 15.52 7.96 -10.15
N GLY A 169 16.03 6.91 -9.51
CA GLY A 169 17.28 6.94 -8.76
C GLY A 169 17.17 7.54 -7.35
N GLY A 170 16.04 7.38 -6.67
CA GLY A 170 15.83 8.03 -5.39
C GLY A 170 14.85 7.35 -4.44
N GLY A 171 15.10 6.12 -4.02
CA GLY A 171 14.37 5.47 -2.92
C GLY A 171 15.21 5.42 -1.64
N GLY A 172 14.57 5.57 -0.48
CA GLY A 172 15.23 5.40 0.80
C GLY A 172 14.67 6.30 1.90
N SER A 173 15.13 6.06 3.12
CA SER A 173 14.88 6.91 4.28
C SER A 173 16.01 7.90 4.50
N GLY A 174 15.69 9.06 5.04
CA GLY A 174 16.70 10.05 5.44
C GLY A 174 17.62 9.51 6.54
N PRO A 175 18.84 10.07 6.68
CA PRO A 175 19.79 9.70 7.72
C PRO A 175 19.22 9.99 9.12
N GLU A 176 19.66 9.19 10.10
CA GLU A 176 19.29 9.46 11.50
C GLU A 176 19.87 10.82 11.92
N PRO A 177 19.04 11.75 12.39
CA PRO A 177 19.52 13.05 12.77
C PRO A 177 20.33 12.98 14.06
N THR A 178 21.56 13.46 14.01
CA THR A 178 22.46 13.57 15.15
C THR A 178 22.15 14.81 16.00
N THR A 179 21.01 14.89 16.65
CA THR A 179 20.75 16.01 17.54
C THR A 179 20.55 15.56 18.99
N ASN A 180 21.32 16.17 19.89
CA ASN A 180 21.30 15.99 21.35
C ASN A 180 20.03 16.57 22.01
N CYS A 181 18.85 16.27 21.47
CA CYS A 181 17.60 16.54 22.19
C CYS A 181 17.13 15.19 22.73
N ASP A 182 16.98 15.04 24.04
CA ASP A 182 16.30 13.88 24.61
C ASP A 182 14.93 13.74 23.94
N PRO A 183 14.72 12.72 23.11
CA PRO A 183 13.44 12.56 22.45
C PRO A 183 12.39 12.29 23.53
N LYS A 184 11.29 13.03 23.50
CA LYS A 184 10.11 12.63 24.24
C LYS A 184 9.67 11.27 23.70
N VAL A 185 9.57 10.30 24.59
CA VAL A 185 9.24 8.92 24.22
C VAL A 185 7.85 8.63 24.74
N LEU A 186 6.97 8.10 23.89
CA LEU A 186 5.67 7.63 24.33
C LEU A 186 5.82 6.52 25.40
N SER A 187 4.88 6.42 26.32
CA SER A 187 4.91 5.40 27.38
C SER A 187 4.80 3.96 26.85
N ARG A 188 4.28 3.80 25.65
CA ARG A 188 4.14 2.51 24.96
C ARG A 188 4.18 2.69 23.46
N VAL A 189 4.54 1.64 22.72
CA VAL A 189 4.42 1.62 21.27
C VAL A 189 2.95 1.45 20.89
N ILE A 190 2.47 2.34 20.05
CA ILE A 190 1.12 2.33 19.48
C ILE A 190 1.20 2.24 17.96
N ILE A 191 0.24 1.56 17.35
CA ILE A 191 -0.02 1.65 15.93
C ILE A 191 -1.09 2.72 15.75
N PRO A 192 -0.78 3.85 15.13
CA PRO A 192 -1.76 4.93 15.01
C PRO A 192 -2.86 4.55 14.02
N LYS A 193 -4.09 4.92 14.32
CA LYS A 193 -5.20 4.84 13.35
C LYS A 193 -4.88 5.67 12.10
N ASN A 194 -4.41 6.90 12.32
CA ASN A 194 -4.04 7.85 11.28
C ASN A 194 -2.64 8.38 11.52
N ILE A 195 -2.01 8.83 10.44
CA ILE A 195 -0.72 9.53 10.46
C ILE A 195 -0.84 10.83 9.67
N THR A 196 -0.27 11.92 10.20
CA THR A 196 -0.22 13.20 9.52
C THR A 196 1.10 13.35 8.80
N VAL A 197 1.04 13.49 7.48
CA VAL A 197 2.19 13.61 6.57
C VAL A 197 2.32 15.06 6.12
N HIS A 198 3.50 15.63 6.26
CA HIS A 198 3.85 16.93 5.70
C HIS A 198 4.36 16.76 4.26
N LEU A 199 3.74 17.44 3.29
CA LEU A 199 4.04 17.28 1.86
C LEU A 199 5.23 18.16 1.43
N GLY A 200 6.35 18.06 2.14
CA GLY A 200 7.55 18.85 1.89
C GLY A 200 8.66 18.55 2.89
N ARG A 201 9.74 19.33 2.81
CA ARG A 201 10.79 19.34 3.84
C ARG A 201 10.23 19.93 5.14
N PRO A 202 10.73 19.55 6.32
CA PRO A 202 10.12 19.96 7.60
C PRO A 202 9.83 21.45 7.77
N ALA A 203 10.72 22.29 7.26
CA ALA A 203 10.58 23.76 7.35
C ALA A 203 9.88 24.40 6.13
N ALA A 204 9.43 23.61 5.16
CA ALA A 204 8.75 24.13 3.99
C ALA A 204 7.32 24.58 4.33
N SER A 205 6.85 25.61 3.63
CA SER A 205 5.43 25.95 3.64
C SER A 205 4.68 24.97 2.72
N ALA A 206 4.22 23.86 3.29
CA ALA A 206 3.55 22.79 2.55
C ALA A 206 2.36 22.25 3.36
N GLN A 207 1.45 21.60 2.65
CA GLN A 207 0.23 21.04 3.26
C GLN A 207 0.55 19.86 4.18
N ASN A 208 -0.20 19.74 5.27
CA ASN A 208 -0.28 18.56 6.10
C ASN A 208 -1.53 17.76 5.69
N VAL A 209 -1.37 16.48 5.41
CA VAL A 209 -2.47 15.57 5.10
C VAL A 209 -2.53 14.45 6.12
N THR A 210 -3.74 14.11 6.57
CA THR A 210 -3.95 13.02 7.52
C THR A 210 -4.59 11.85 6.79
N VAL A 211 -3.94 10.69 6.86
CA VAL A 211 -4.36 9.47 6.20
C VAL A 211 -4.30 8.28 7.17
N SER A 212 -5.04 7.21 6.90
CA SER A 212 -4.91 6.01 7.73
C SER A 212 -3.50 5.42 7.63
N PHE A 213 -2.98 4.90 8.74
CA PHE A 213 -1.63 4.37 8.79
C PHE A 213 -1.39 3.26 7.77
N ARG A 214 -2.37 2.38 7.55
CA ARG A 214 -2.27 1.32 6.53
C ARG A 214 -2.19 1.90 5.11
N ARG A 215 -3.01 2.91 4.79
CA ARG A 215 -2.93 3.58 3.48
C ARG A 215 -1.58 4.29 3.30
N TYR A 216 -1.05 4.88 4.36
CA TYR A 216 0.28 5.48 4.34
C TYR A 216 1.35 4.45 3.99
N ILE A 217 1.41 3.32 4.69
CA ILE A 217 2.42 2.27 4.45
C ILE A 217 2.26 1.64 3.06
N ALA A 218 1.04 1.31 2.62
CA ALA A 218 0.81 0.78 1.28
C ALA A 218 1.23 1.76 0.18
N ASN A 219 1.03 3.06 0.40
CA ASN A 219 1.47 4.12 -0.51
C ASN A 219 3.00 4.20 -0.58
N VAL A 220 3.68 4.24 0.56
CA VAL A 220 5.16 4.25 0.64
C VAL A 220 5.72 3.01 -0.04
N ALA A 221 5.22 1.81 0.28
CA ALA A 221 5.65 0.58 -0.35
C ALA A 221 5.47 0.61 -1.88
N SER A 222 4.32 1.12 -2.35
CA SER A 222 4.05 1.28 -3.79
C SER A 222 4.90 2.36 -4.45
N SER A 223 5.51 3.25 -3.68
CA SER A 223 6.37 4.33 -4.18
C SER A 223 7.85 3.93 -4.26
N GLU A 224 8.28 3.05 -3.37
CA GLU A 224 9.69 2.77 -3.12
C GLU A 224 10.18 1.43 -3.65
N VAL A 225 9.33 0.40 -3.73
CA VAL A 225 9.74 -0.94 -4.20
C VAL A 225 8.80 -1.49 -5.27
N TYR A 226 9.32 -2.25 -6.21
CA TYR A 226 8.52 -2.79 -7.30
C TYR A 226 7.61 -3.93 -6.83
N PRO A 227 6.33 -3.93 -7.23
CA PRO A 227 5.36 -4.95 -6.80
C PRO A 227 5.63 -6.34 -7.35
N THR A 228 6.53 -6.47 -8.32
CA THR A 228 6.96 -7.72 -8.96
C THR A 228 8.03 -8.46 -8.17
N TRP A 229 8.59 -7.86 -7.13
CA TRP A 229 9.65 -8.47 -6.32
C TRP A 229 9.14 -9.68 -5.52
N PRO A 230 10.03 -10.61 -5.14
CA PRO A 230 9.68 -11.73 -4.27
C PRO A 230 9.02 -11.26 -2.97
N GLU A 231 7.97 -11.97 -2.53
CA GLU A 231 7.18 -11.58 -1.37
C GLU A 231 8.02 -11.34 -0.10
N GLN A 232 9.06 -12.15 0.13
CA GLN A 232 9.92 -11.99 1.31
C GLN A 232 10.75 -10.70 1.26
N ALA A 233 11.14 -10.27 0.06
CA ALA A 233 11.79 -8.97 -0.15
C ALA A 233 10.81 -7.83 0.15
N LEU A 234 9.57 -7.91 -0.38
CA LEU A 234 8.52 -6.93 -0.12
C LEU A 234 8.21 -6.84 1.38
N ARG A 235 8.03 -7.98 2.07
CA ARG A 235 7.78 -8.02 3.51
C ARG A 235 8.91 -7.38 4.32
N ALA A 236 10.18 -7.65 3.97
CA ALA A 236 11.33 -7.05 4.65
C ALA A 236 11.31 -5.52 4.52
N ASN A 237 11.07 -5.00 3.31
CA ASN A 237 10.96 -3.56 3.06
C ASN A 237 9.79 -2.92 3.81
N ILE A 238 8.60 -3.54 3.78
CA ILE A 238 7.43 -3.03 4.49
C ILE A 238 7.65 -3.01 6.01
N HIS A 239 8.30 -4.02 6.58
CA HIS A 239 8.68 -3.99 8.00
C HIS A 239 9.60 -2.81 8.34
N CYS A 240 10.55 -2.47 7.46
CA CYS A 240 11.39 -1.29 7.64
C CYS A 240 10.56 -0.01 7.59
N GLN A 241 9.68 0.11 6.61
CA GLN A 241 8.82 1.29 6.45
C GLN A 241 7.89 1.50 7.65
N ILE A 242 7.28 0.43 8.15
CA ILE A 242 6.47 0.48 9.37
C ILE A 242 7.32 0.92 10.58
N SER A 243 8.47 0.29 10.77
CA SER A 243 9.30 0.51 11.97
C SER A 243 9.87 1.91 12.01
N LEU A 244 10.29 2.46 10.86
CA LEU A 244 10.73 3.84 10.76
C LEU A 244 9.60 4.82 11.09
N ALA A 245 8.42 4.64 10.50
CA ALA A 245 7.28 5.50 10.79
C ALA A 245 6.87 5.44 12.27
N LEU A 246 6.85 4.24 12.87
CA LEU A 246 6.56 4.07 14.28
C LEU A 246 7.65 4.64 15.19
N ASN A 247 8.92 4.60 14.79
CA ASN A 247 10.00 5.26 15.51
C ASN A 247 9.78 6.77 15.57
N ARG A 248 9.42 7.40 14.44
CA ARG A 248 9.09 8.84 14.38
C ARG A 248 7.94 9.21 15.29
N ILE A 249 6.91 8.36 15.37
CA ILE A 249 5.75 8.56 16.25
C ILE A 249 6.12 8.30 17.70
N TYR A 250 6.79 7.20 18.00
CA TYR A 250 7.16 6.80 19.35
C TYR A 250 8.09 7.81 20.03
N THR A 251 9.03 8.37 19.26
CA THR A 251 9.97 9.41 19.74
C THR A 251 9.37 10.81 19.66
N GLU A 252 8.14 10.97 19.19
CA GLU A 252 7.51 12.26 18.91
C GLU A 252 8.46 13.22 18.14
N TRP A 253 9.20 12.67 17.17
CA TRP A 253 10.34 13.34 16.52
C TRP A 253 10.02 14.75 16.02
N TYR A 254 8.93 14.91 15.27
CA TYR A 254 8.51 16.20 14.75
C TYR A 254 7.74 17.05 15.79
N PRO A 255 6.76 16.48 16.53
CA PRO A 255 6.09 17.21 17.61
C PRO A 255 7.04 17.78 18.66
N SER A 256 8.13 17.08 19.02
CA SER A 256 9.13 17.57 19.96
C SER A 256 9.86 18.84 19.50
N LYS A 257 9.86 19.09 18.18
CA LYS A 257 10.44 20.26 17.53
C LYS A 257 9.42 21.36 17.21
N GLY A 258 8.17 21.22 17.69
CA GLY A 258 7.09 22.19 17.49
C GLY A 258 6.29 22.01 16.18
N TYR A 259 6.54 20.96 15.40
CA TYR A 259 5.78 20.67 14.19
C TYR A 259 4.45 19.98 14.49
N ARG A 260 3.45 20.20 13.62
CA ARG A 260 2.10 19.62 13.75
C ARG A 260 1.87 18.47 12.78
N PHE A 261 2.88 17.63 12.56
CA PHE A 261 2.82 16.45 11.73
C PHE A 261 3.71 15.33 12.31
N ASN A 262 3.54 14.11 11.84
CA ASN A 262 4.26 12.95 12.37
C ASN A 262 5.46 12.57 11.51
N ILE A 263 5.37 12.82 10.20
CA ILE A 263 6.36 12.41 9.22
C ILE A 263 6.29 13.31 7.98
N THR A 264 7.37 13.35 7.19
CA THR A 264 7.40 14.07 5.91
C THR A 264 7.31 13.10 4.74
N ASN A 265 7.01 13.62 3.53
CA ASN A 265 7.12 12.85 2.29
C ASN A 265 8.48 13.01 1.60
N SER A 266 9.45 13.60 2.26
CA SER A 266 10.78 13.87 1.72
C SER A 266 11.74 12.73 2.04
N THR A 267 12.28 12.07 1.02
CA THR A 267 13.29 11.01 1.15
C THR A 267 14.61 11.47 1.77
N SER A 268 14.84 12.78 1.83
CA SER A 268 16.00 13.34 2.57
C SER A 268 15.79 13.35 4.09
N TYR A 269 14.58 13.10 4.57
CA TYR A 269 14.22 13.14 5.99
C TYR A 269 13.53 11.87 6.46
N ASP A 270 12.62 11.33 5.64
CA ASP A 270 11.80 10.17 5.99
C ASP A 270 11.58 9.26 4.77
N GLN A 271 10.34 9.09 4.29
CA GLN A 271 9.93 8.08 3.32
C GLN A 271 9.27 8.71 2.10
N TYR A 272 9.33 8.02 0.96
CA TYR A 272 8.75 8.51 -0.28
C TYR A 272 7.24 8.26 -0.32
N TYR A 273 6.48 9.19 0.21
CA TYR A 273 5.02 9.19 0.14
C TYR A 273 4.54 10.11 -0.98
N VAL A 274 3.69 9.61 -1.87
CA VAL A 274 3.07 10.39 -2.97
C VAL A 274 1.57 10.51 -2.71
N HIS A 275 1.13 11.70 -2.31
CA HIS A 275 -0.27 11.92 -1.94
C HIS A 275 -1.23 11.63 -3.09
N GLY A 276 -2.26 10.82 -2.84
CA GLY A 276 -3.30 10.47 -3.82
C GLY A 276 -2.91 9.44 -4.88
N ARG A 277 -1.66 8.91 -4.87
CA ARG A 277 -1.26 7.92 -5.87
C ARG A 277 -2.12 6.65 -5.82
N THR A 278 -2.20 5.98 -6.95
CA THR A 278 -2.68 4.59 -7.04
C THR A 278 -1.70 3.66 -6.33
N VAL A 279 -2.19 2.57 -5.74
CA VAL A 279 -1.38 1.58 -5.02
C VAL A 279 -1.49 0.20 -5.67
N PHE A 280 -0.49 -0.66 -5.44
CA PHE A 280 -0.53 -2.03 -5.95
C PHE A 280 -1.23 -2.95 -4.95
N ASP A 281 -2.09 -3.84 -5.46
CA ASP A 281 -2.86 -4.78 -4.63
C ASP A 281 -1.97 -5.61 -3.70
N VAL A 282 -0.85 -6.11 -4.20
CA VAL A 282 0.11 -6.87 -3.39
C VAL A 282 0.63 -6.05 -2.19
N MET A 283 0.87 -4.74 -2.37
CA MET A 283 1.32 -3.88 -1.27
C MET A 283 0.23 -3.66 -0.22
N VAL A 284 -1.03 -3.53 -0.67
CA VAL A 284 -2.17 -3.44 0.24
C VAL A 284 -2.31 -4.72 1.05
N ARG A 285 -2.31 -5.89 0.39
CA ARG A 285 -2.43 -7.20 1.06
C ARG A 285 -1.32 -7.43 2.08
N LEU A 286 -0.06 -7.20 1.69
CA LEU A 286 1.07 -7.40 2.59
C LEU A 286 1.06 -6.41 3.75
N THR A 287 0.71 -5.15 3.49
CA THR A 287 0.55 -4.16 4.56
C THR A 287 -0.54 -4.57 5.53
N ASP A 288 -1.70 -4.99 5.05
CA ASP A 288 -2.82 -5.41 5.91
C ASP A 288 -2.45 -6.62 6.79
N ASP A 289 -1.57 -7.50 6.32
CA ASP A 289 -1.08 -8.64 7.09
C ASP A 289 -0.11 -8.24 8.22
N ILE A 290 0.74 -7.21 8.00
CA ILE A 290 1.84 -6.91 8.92
C ILE A 290 1.84 -5.49 9.50
N PHE A 291 0.85 -4.63 9.20
CA PHE A 291 0.84 -3.21 9.63
C PHE A 291 0.98 -3.00 11.14
N ASN A 292 0.65 -3.99 11.94
CA ASN A 292 0.75 -3.94 13.40
C ASN A 292 1.98 -4.69 13.94
N THR A 293 2.98 -4.86 13.11
CA THR A 293 4.27 -5.41 13.49
C THR A 293 5.37 -4.36 13.32
N TYR A 294 6.42 -4.47 14.11
CA TYR A 294 7.58 -3.59 13.99
C TYR A 294 8.86 -4.32 14.41
N ILE A 295 9.99 -3.82 13.92
CA ILE A 295 11.32 -4.29 14.28
C ILE A 295 11.73 -3.62 15.60
N ARG A 296 12.31 -4.38 16.52
CA ARG A 296 13.02 -3.84 17.68
C ARG A 296 14.32 -4.60 17.92
N LYS A 297 15.24 -4.03 18.70
CA LYS A 297 16.35 -4.77 19.25
C LYS A 297 15.86 -5.63 20.42
N THR A 298 16.35 -6.84 20.53
CA THR A 298 16.03 -7.74 21.65
C THR A 298 16.32 -7.07 22.99
N GLY A 299 15.36 -7.10 23.89
CA GLY A 299 15.48 -6.45 25.21
C GLY A 299 15.12 -4.95 25.23
N THR A 300 14.79 -4.34 24.08
CA THR A 300 14.29 -2.95 24.03
C THR A 300 12.79 -2.90 23.74
N VAL A 301 12.15 -1.74 23.99
CA VAL A 301 10.73 -1.51 23.68
C VAL A 301 10.59 -0.72 22.38
N ASN A 302 11.54 0.11 22.08
CA ASN A 302 11.47 1.11 21.00
C ASN A 302 11.37 0.47 19.62
N PRO A 303 10.50 0.96 18.72
CA PRO A 303 10.59 0.65 17.30
C PRO A 303 11.99 1.02 16.80
N TYR A 304 12.64 0.07 16.13
CA TYR A 304 13.97 0.29 15.58
C TYR A 304 13.92 1.35 14.48
N TYR A 305 14.85 2.30 14.50
CA TYR A 305 15.04 3.21 13.39
C TYR A 305 15.69 2.43 12.24
N SER A 306 14.86 1.88 11.39
CA SER A 306 15.25 1.00 10.29
C SER A 306 15.60 1.80 9.05
N GLU A 307 16.80 2.43 9.05
CA GLU A 307 17.32 3.11 7.88
C GLU A 307 17.44 2.17 6.68
N TYR A 308 17.08 2.64 5.50
CA TYR A 308 17.20 1.89 4.26
C TYR A 308 17.43 2.80 3.05
N CYS A 309 17.94 2.24 1.97
CA CYS A 309 18.16 2.93 0.70
C CYS A 309 18.02 1.94 -0.47
N ASP A 310 18.03 2.43 -1.70
CA ASP A 310 17.95 1.57 -2.88
C ASP A 310 19.17 0.61 -2.96
N GLY A 311 20.30 1.00 -2.38
CA GLY A 311 21.55 0.22 -2.39
C GLY A 311 22.30 0.30 -3.70
N ARG A 312 21.88 1.17 -4.60
CA ARG A 312 22.44 1.36 -5.94
C ARG A 312 22.77 2.82 -6.21
N SER A 313 21.79 3.69 -6.28
CA SER A 313 22.00 5.15 -6.47
C SER A 313 22.45 5.81 -5.18
N VAL A 314 22.01 5.29 -4.04
CA VAL A 314 22.34 5.75 -2.70
C VAL A 314 22.85 4.58 -1.86
N THR A 315 23.93 4.81 -1.12
CA THR A 315 24.49 3.85 -0.15
C THR A 315 24.21 4.34 1.26
N CYS A 316 23.73 3.45 2.13
CA CYS A 316 23.43 3.71 3.54
C CYS A 316 23.96 2.56 4.42
N PRO A 317 24.12 2.73 5.74
CA PRO A 317 24.44 1.63 6.65
C PRO A 317 23.35 0.57 6.76
N GLY A 318 22.09 0.96 6.52
CA GLY A 318 20.90 0.12 6.69
C GLY A 318 20.63 -0.88 5.57
N LEU A 319 19.35 -1.25 5.42
CA LEU A 319 18.90 -2.22 4.42
C LEU A 319 19.04 -1.65 3.01
N LYS A 320 19.56 -2.48 2.08
CA LYS A 320 19.58 -2.21 0.64
C LYS A 320 18.37 -2.85 0.00
N GLN A 321 17.49 -2.04 -0.56
CA GLN A 321 16.23 -2.53 -1.16
C GLN A 321 16.48 -3.59 -2.23
N TRP A 322 17.36 -3.33 -3.21
CA TRP A 322 17.75 -4.31 -4.22
C TRP A 322 18.40 -5.57 -3.63
N GLY A 323 19.22 -5.42 -2.60
CA GLY A 323 19.83 -6.55 -1.90
C GLY A 323 18.81 -7.47 -1.24
N THR A 324 17.60 -6.99 -0.90
CA THR A 324 16.53 -7.85 -0.38
C THR A 324 16.04 -8.84 -1.43
N VAL A 325 16.01 -8.46 -2.71
CA VAL A 325 15.64 -9.33 -3.83
C VAL A 325 16.63 -10.48 -3.94
N THR A 326 17.93 -10.16 -3.92
CA THR A 326 18.99 -11.16 -3.96
C THR A 326 18.88 -12.17 -2.83
N LEU A 327 18.66 -11.69 -1.60
CA LEU A 327 18.53 -12.55 -0.42
C LEU A 327 17.25 -13.39 -0.44
N ALA A 328 16.13 -12.83 -0.92
CA ALA A 328 14.89 -13.56 -1.07
C ALA A 328 15.00 -14.68 -2.12
N ASN A 329 15.67 -14.43 -3.25
CA ASN A 329 15.95 -15.43 -4.27
C ASN A 329 16.89 -16.54 -3.77
N GLN A 330 17.67 -16.29 -2.72
CA GLN A 330 18.45 -17.31 -2.00
C GLN A 330 17.60 -18.11 -0.99
N GLY A 331 16.27 -17.90 -0.96
CA GLY A 331 15.35 -18.60 -0.05
C GLY A 331 15.26 -18.00 1.36
N ARG A 332 15.81 -16.80 1.61
CA ARG A 332 15.70 -16.15 2.93
C ARG A 332 14.31 -15.58 3.16
N ASN A 333 13.76 -15.78 4.35
CA ASN A 333 12.53 -15.11 4.77
C ASN A 333 12.79 -13.68 5.24
N ALA A 334 11.74 -12.88 5.39
CA ALA A 334 11.83 -11.46 5.75
C ALA A 334 12.66 -11.21 7.02
N LEU A 335 12.48 -12.00 8.09
CA LEU A 335 13.26 -11.84 9.32
C LEU A 335 14.74 -12.11 9.11
N SER A 336 15.10 -13.13 8.34
CA SER A 336 16.50 -13.44 8.04
C SER A 336 17.16 -12.41 7.12
N ILE A 337 16.38 -11.78 6.23
CA ILE A 337 16.81 -10.62 5.42
C ILE A 337 17.08 -9.42 6.35
N LEU A 338 16.15 -9.11 7.24
CA LEU A 338 16.33 -8.00 8.20
C LEU A 338 17.53 -8.22 9.12
N LYS A 339 17.73 -9.45 9.63
CA LYS A 339 18.91 -9.80 10.45
C LYS A 339 20.22 -9.66 9.71
N TYR A 340 20.24 -9.90 8.41
CA TYR A 340 21.45 -9.71 7.59
C TYR A 340 21.91 -8.23 7.60
N TYR A 341 20.97 -7.27 7.58
CA TYR A 341 21.32 -5.85 7.57
C TYR A 341 21.45 -5.21 8.95
N TYR A 342 20.62 -5.61 9.91
CA TYR A 342 20.54 -4.96 11.22
C TYR A 342 21.12 -5.77 12.37
N GLY A 343 21.67 -6.96 12.08
CA GLY A 343 22.28 -7.86 13.06
C GLY A 343 21.30 -8.87 13.66
N ASN A 344 21.84 -9.90 14.30
CA ASN A 344 21.08 -11.03 14.81
C ASN A 344 20.19 -10.70 16.03
N ASN A 345 20.48 -9.58 16.69
CA ASN A 345 19.79 -9.13 17.91
C ASN A 345 18.51 -8.31 17.63
N ILE A 346 17.90 -8.48 16.47
CA ILE A 346 16.60 -7.90 16.16
C ILE A 346 15.51 -8.96 16.17
N GLU A 347 14.30 -8.52 16.44
CA GLU A 347 13.08 -9.32 16.38
C GLU A 347 11.92 -8.49 15.78
N ILE A 348 10.93 -9.19 15.24
CA ILE A 348 9.67 -8.58 14.77
C ILE A 348 8.63 -8.79 15.86
N ILE A 349 8.11 -7.69 16.38
CA ILE A 349 7.08 -7.69 17.42
C ILE A 349 5.74 -7.32 16.82
N ARG A 350 4.71 -8.02 17.27
CA ARG A 350 3.32 -7.67 16.99
C ARG A 350 2.71 -6.98 18.20
N THR A 351 2.01 -5.89 17.99
CA THR A 351 1.26 -5.20 19.05
C THR A 351 -0.21 -5.06 18.67
N ASN A 352 -1.06 -5.16 19.69
CA ASN A 352 -2.49 -4.92 19.58
C ASN A 352 -2.90 -3.54 20.10
N ASN A 353 -1.94 -2.69 20.44
CA ASN A 353 -2.16 -1.31 20.84
C ASN A 353 -2.49 -0.45 19.61
N ILE A 354 -3.66 -0.68 19.02
CA ILE A 354 -4.16 0.07 17.88
C ILE A 354 -5.26 0.97 18.40
N GLU A 355 -5.00 2.26 18.44
CA GLU A 355 -6.02 3.21 18.91
C GLU A 355 -7.19 3.23 17.96
N SER A 356 -8.39 3.10 18.50
CA SER A 356 -9.69 3.16 17.80
C SER A 356 -9.99 2.02 16.81
N ILE A 357 -9.23 0.92 16.76
CA ILE A 357 -9.70 -0.29 16.09
C ILE A 357 -10.48 -1.13 17.12
N PRO A 358 -11.77 -1.36 16.90
CA PRO A 358 -12.67 -1.85 17.94
C PRO A 358 -12.35 -3.24 18.47
N GLN A 359 -11.60 -4.08 17.71
CA GLN A 359 -11.20 -5.41 18.21
C GLN A 359 -10.01 -6.00 17.43
N SER A 360 -9.15 -6.69 18.15
CA SER A 360 -8.07 -7.49 17.57
C SER A 360 -8.63 -8.74 16.89
N TYR A 361 -7.99 -9.15 15.80
CA TYR A 361 -8.26 -10.43 15.16
C TYR A 361 -8.15 -11.59 16.18
N PRO A 362 -9.13 -12.52 16.23
CA PRO A 362 -9.21 -13.55 17.29
C PRO A 362 -8.14 -14.64 17.22
N GLY A 363 -7.17 -14.53 16.31
CA GLY A 363 -6.05 -15.47 16.19
C GLY A 363 -6.26 -16.60 15.18
N SER A 364 -7.52 -16.91 14.85
CA SER A 364 -7.89 -17.92 13.84
C SER A 364 -8.91 -17.36 12.86
N PRO A 365 -8.90 -17.81 11.58
CA PRO A 365 -9.90 -17.42 10.61
C PRO A 365 -11.31 -17.83 11.06
N LEU A 366 -12.29 -16.95 10.84
CA LEU A 366 -13.70 -17.23 11.08
C LEU A 366 -14.38 -17.58 9.76
N LYS A 367 -15.18 -18.63 9.77
CA LYS A 367 -15.86 -19.21 8.60
C LYS A 367 -17.24 -19.76 8.97
N GLN A 368 -17.96 -20.21 7.97
CA GLN A 368 -19.29 -20.81 8.16
C GLN A 368 -19.23 -21.95 9.17
N GLY A 369 -20.13 -21.91 10.14
CA GLY A 369 -20.22 -22.83 11.27
C GLY A 369 -19.66 -22.28 12.58
N ASP A 370 -18.78 -21.28 12.53
CA ASP A 370 -18.22 -20.66 13.72
C ASP A 370 -19.24 -19.83 14.49
N ARG A 371 -19.01 -19.69 15.79
CA ARG A 371 -19.91 -19.00 16.72
C ARG A 371 -19.13 -18.20 17.76
N GLY A 372 -19.76 -17.19 18.34
CA GLY A 372 -19.22 -16.46 19.48
C GLY A 372 -19.11 -14.95 19.27
N THR A 373 -18.46 -14.29 20.24
CA THR A 373 -18.37 -12.83 20.33
C THR A 373 -17.71 -12.20 19.13
N SER A 374 -16.68 -12.83 18.56
CA SER A 374 -16.00 -12.31 17.37
C SER A 374 -16.92 -12.31 16.14
N VAL A 375 -17.78 -13.33 15.99
CA VAL A 375 -18.78 -13.38 14.93
C VAL A 375 -19.84 -12.29 15.13
N PHE A 376 -20.34 -12.17 16.36
CA PHE A 376 -21.29 -11.13 16.75
C PHE A 376 -20.76 -9.72 16.44
N THR A 377 -19.51 -9.46 16.76
CA THR A 377 -18.83 -8.19 16.44
C THR A 377 -18.79 -7.92 14.94
N LEU A 378 -18.40 -8.91 14.14
CA LEU A 378 -18.37 -8.78 12.69
C LEU A 378 -19.75 -8.51 12.09
N GLN A 379 -20.78 -9.18 12.58
CA GLN A 379 -22.16 -8.96 12.13
C GLN A 379 -22.60 -7.51 12.38
N ARG A 380 -22.31 -6.97 13.56
CA ARG A 380 -22.59 -5.55 13.88
C ARG A 380 -21.82 -4.59 12.98
N GLN A 381 -20.51 -4.84 12.78
CA GLN A 381 -19.68 -4.01 11.93
C GLN A 381 -20.15 -4.03 10.47
N LEU A 382 -20.41 -5.22 9.93
CA LEU A 382 -20.91 -5.38 8.56
C LEU A 382 -22.30 -4.71 8.38
N ASN A 383 -23.22 -4.85 9.36
CA ASN A 383 -24.51 -4.18 9.31
C ASN A 383 -24.40 -2.65 9.32
N ARG A 384 -23.43 -2.09 10.06
CA ARG A 384 -23.17 -0.65 9.99
C ARG A 384 -22.65 -0.25 8.61
N ILE A 385 -21.71 -1.03 8.07
CA ILE A 385 -21.16 -0.82 6.72
C ILE A 385 -22.25 -0.94 5.66
N THR A 386 -23.22 -1.84 5.82
CA THR A 386 -24.33 -2.06 4.89
C THR A 386 -25.20 -0.81 4.70
N LYS A 387 -25.23 0.12 5.65
CA LYS A 387 -25.95 1.40 5.46
C LYS A 387 -25.37 2.22 4.31
N ASP A 388 -24.06 2.16 4.11
CA ASP A 388 -23.35 2.88 3.04
C ASP A 388 -23.10 1.97 1.82
N TYR A 389 -23.16 0.64 2.01
CA TYR A 389 -22.99 -0.40 0.98
C TYR A 389 -24.18 -1.37 0.98
N PRO A 390 -25.40 -0.95 0.54
CA PRO A 390 -26.65 -1.73 0.69
C PRO A 390 -26.61 -3.11 0.04
N PHE A 391 -25.84 -3.30 -1.02
CA PHE A 391 -25.70 -4.57 -1.73
C PHE A 391 -25.09 -5.69 -0.86
N LEU A 392 -24.42 -5.35 0.24
CA LEU A 392 -23.92 -6.36 1.19
C LEU A 392 -25.05 -7.16 1.83
N GLY A 393 -26.19 -6.51 2.10
CA GLY A 393 -27.34 -7.10 2.76
C GLY A 393 -27.20 -7.14 4.28
N LEU A 394 -28.31 -6.95 4.98
CA LEU A 394 -28.34 -6.99 6.45
C LEU A 394 -28.21 -8.43 6.97
N LEU A 395 -27.50 -8.57 8.07
CA LEU A 395 -27.28 -9.82 8.80
C LEU A 395 -28.10 -9.83 10.10
N THR A 396 -28.59 -11.00 10.49
CA THR A 396 -29.05 -11.23 11.87
C THR A 396 -27.85 -11.21 12.79
N VAL A 397 -27.92 -10.41 13.85
CA VAL A 397 -26.82 -10.29 14.83
C VAL A 397 -27.03 -11.33 15.94
N ASP A 398 -26.66 -12.55 15.67
CA ASP A 398 -26.87 -13.73 16.53
C ASP A 398 -25.57 -14.43 17.00
N GLY A 399 -24.43 -13.94 16.52
CA GLY A 399 -23.14 -14.53 16.79
C GLY A 399 -22.87 -15.86 16.07
N ILE A 400 -23.65 -16.18 15.00
CA ILE A 400 -23.51 -17.41 14.22
C ILE A 400 -23.05 -17.05 12.81
N PHE A 401 -21.93 -17.60 12.38
CA PHE A 401 -21.43 -17.44 11.03
C PHE A 401 -22.18 -18.38 10.07
N GLY A 402 -23.36 -17.93 9.62
CA GLY A 402 -24.21 -18.69 8.70
C GLY A 402 -23.85 -18.48 7.23
N SER A 403 -24.64 -19.10 6.33
CA SER A 403 -24.50 -18.95 4.88
C SER A 403 -24.74 -17.50 4.40
N SER A 404 -25.67 -16.80 5.02
CA SER A 404 -25.94 -15.39 4.78
C SER A 404 -24.70 -14.53 5.05
N MET A 405 -24.03 -14.72 6.18
CA MET A 405 -22.79 -14.03 6.51
C MET A 405 -21.65 -14.41 5.55
N THR A 406 -21.56 -15.68 5.14
CA THR A 406 -20.58 -16.10 4.12
C THR A 406 -20.79 -15.34 2.81
N SER A 407 -22.03 -15.17 2.36
CA SER A 407 -22.36 -14.39 1.16
C SER A 407 -21.97 -12.92 1.31
N THR A 408 -22.34 -12.30 2.44
CA THR A 408 -21.98 -10.90 2.74
C THR A 408 -20.47 -10.70 2.78
N VAL A 409 -19.74 -11.61 3.42
CA VAL A 409 -18.27 -11.58 3.47
C VAL A 409 -17.64 -11.66 2.07
N LYS A 410 -18.13 -12.56 1.20
CA LYS A 410 -17.65 -12.66 -0.20
C LYS A 410 -17.89 -11.37 -0.98
N LYS A 411 -19.06 -10.76 -0.84
CA LYS A 411 -19.38 -9.46 -1.46
C LYS A 411 -18.45 -8.36 -0.94
N PHE A 412 -18.25 -8.29 0.38
CA PHE A 412 -17.32 -7.36 1.01
C PHE A 412 -15.90 -7.55 0.50
N GLN A 413 -15.42 -8.79 0.49
CA GLN A 413 -14.07 -9.12 -0.01
C GLN A 413 -13.89 -8.68 -1.46
N LYS A 414 -14.88 -8.96 -2.34
CA LYS A 414 -14.85 -8.51 -3.73
C LYS A 414 -14.79 -6.99 -3.83
N GLN A 415 -15.65 -6.27 -3.08
CA GLN A 415 -15.70 -4.81 -3.08
C GLN A 415 -14.37 -4.17 -2.69
N PHE A 416 -13.68 -4.76 -1.72
CA PHE A 416 -12.45 -4.20 -1.16
C PHE A 416 -11.16 -4.92 -1.62
N ASN A 417 -11.22 -5.59 -2.79
CA ASN A 417 -10.08 -6.24 -3.45
C ASN A 417 -9.37 -7.28 -2.59
N LEU A 418 -10.14 -8.08 -1.84
CA LEU A 418 -9.66 -9.25 -1.11
C LEU A 418 -10.04 -10.54 -1.84
N THR A 419 -9.36 -11.64 -1.53
CA THR A 419 -9.76 -12.96 -2.01
C THR A 419 -11.18 -13.28 -1.52
N ALA A 420 -12.14 -13.45 -2.45
CA ALA A 420 -13.55 -13.62 -2.14
C ALA A 420 -13.89 -15.08 -1.79
N ASP A 421 -13.25 -15.63 -0.76
CA ASP A 421 -13.43 -16.99 -0.27
C ASP A 421 -14.56 -17.15 0.77
N GLY A 422 -15.03 -16.04 1.34
CA GLY A 422 -16.05 -16.03 2.38
C GLY A 422 -15.53 -16.38 3.78
N VAL A 423 -14.20 -16.42 3.93
CA VAL A 423 -13.53 -16.66 5.21
C VAL A 423 -13.01 -15.33 5.75
N VAL A 424 -13.31 -15.01 7.00
CA VAL A 424 -12.76 -13.83 7.64
C VAL A 424 -11.41 -14.18 8.25
N GLY A 425 -10.42 -14.28 7.38
CA GLY A 425 -9.02 -14.31 7.77
C GLY A 425 -8.56 -12.93 8.27
N ARG A 426 -7.31 -12.84 8.66
CA ARG A 426 -6.71 -11.63 9.23
C ARG A 426 -6.91 -10.38 8.37
N GLN A 427 -6.67 -10.48 7.07
CA GLN A 427 -6.82 -9.37 6.14
C GLN A 427 -8.27 -8.87 6.07
N THR A 428 -9.22 -9.79 5.92
CA THR A 428 -10.67 -9.49 5.88
C THR A 428 -11.12 -8.86 7.19
N TRP A 429 -10.68 -9.39 8.34
CA TRP A 429 -10.99 -8.83 9.67
C TRP A 429 -10.58 -7.36 9.78
N TYR A 430 -9.32 -7.06 9.50
CA TYR A 430 -8.83 -5.69 9.63
C TYR A 430 -9.41 -4.74 8.58
N LYS A 431 -9.74 -5.24 7.40
CA LYS A 431 -10.43 -4.41 6.38
C LYS A 431 -11.85 -4.06 6.81
N ILE A 432 -12.60 -5.02 7.38
CA ILE A 432 -13.94 -4.76 7.95
C ILE A 432 -13.83 -3.70 9.06
N SER A 433 -12.92 -3.87 10.00
CA SER A 433 -12.71 -2.91 11.09
C SER A 433 -12.34 -1.51 10.58
N TYR A 434 -11.48 -1.42 9.57
CA TYR A 434 -11.10 -0.16 8.95
C TYR A 434 -12.29 0.56 8.30
N ILE A 435 -13.05 -0.16 7.48
CA ILE A 435 -14.23 0.43 6.80
C ILE A 435 -15.31 0.79 7.83
N TYR A 436 -15.54 -0.05 8.84
CA TYR A 436 -16.47 0.26 9.92
C TYR A 436 -16.17 1.58 10.62
N VAL A 437 -14.91 1.81 10.99
CA VAL A 437 -14.48 3.07 11.60
C VAL A 437 -14.68 4.25 10.65
N SER A 438 -14.33 4.08 9.38
CA SER A 438 -14.49 5.15 8.37
C SER A 438 -15.95 5.55 8.19
N VAL A 439 -16.86 4.58 8.03
CA VAL A 439 -18.31 4.88 7.87
C VAL A 439 -18.92 5.45 9.15
N LYS A 440 -18.46 5.02 10.32
CA LYS A 440 -18.94 5.55 11.60
C LYS A 440 -18.55 7.01 11.79
N ASP A 441 -17.30 7.35 11.54
CA ASP A 441 -16.81 8.74 11.63
C ASP A 441 -17.64 9.68 10.73
N LEU A 442 -18.00 9.23 9.52
CA LEU A 442 -18.83 10.00 8.61
C LEU A 442 -20.30 10.12 9.06
N ALA A 443 -20.88 9.04 9.58
CA ALA A 443 -22.24 9.07 10.07
C ALA A 443 -22.38 9.98 11.29
N GLU A 444 -21.40 10.03 12.17
CA GLU A 444 -21.39 10.93 13.32
C GLU A 444 -21.31 12.40 12.89
N LEU A 445 -20.51 12.70 11.86
CA LEU A 445 -20.44 14.06 11.29
C LEU A 445 -21.74 14.53 10.64
N THR A 446 -22.54 13.60 10.09
CA THR A 446 -23.78 13.92 9.38
C THR A 446 -25.03 13.88 10.27
N SER A 447 -25.04 13.10 11.35
CA SER A 447 -26.21 12.87 12.18
C SER A 447 -26.43 13.91 13.29
N GLU A 448 -25.40 14.64 13.72
CA GLU A 448 -25.49 15.51 14.89
C GLU A 448 -25.50 17.01 14.60
N GLY A 449 -25.43 17.42 13.33
CA GLY A 449 -25.49 18.84 12.98
C GLY A 449 -24.39 19.70 13.62
N GLU A 450 -23.32 19.08 14.12
CA GLU A 450 -22.21 19.79 14.68
C GLU A 450 -21.21 20.22 13.60
N THR A 451 -21.07 21.53 13.48
CA THR A 451 -19.96 22.15 12.76
C THR A 451 -18.63 21.68 13.35
N ALA A 452 -17.65 21.44 12.49
CA ALA A 452 -16.31 20.87 12.75
C ALA A 452 -15.43 21.63 13.78
N SER A 453 -15.93 21.86 14.97
CA SER A 453 -15.19 22.52 16.08
C SER A 453 -15.36 21.79 17.43
N GLY A 454 -15.89 20.58 17.45
CA GLY A 454 -15.95 19.75 18.64
C GLY A 454 -14.66 18.95 18.84
N THR A 455 -13.93 19.24 19.89
CA THR A 455 -12.91 18.36 20.45
C THR A 455 -13.54 16.99 20.68
N LEU A 456 -13.15 15.99 19.91
CA LEU A 456 -13.51 14.59 20.17
C LEU A 456 -12.97 14.27 21.57
N SER A 457 -13.86 14.07 22.54
CA SER A 457 -13.46 13.47 23.81
C SER A 457 -12.89 12.10 23.48
N ASP A 458 -11.63 11.89 23.85
CA ASP A 458 -11.02 10.57 23.80
C ASP A 458 -11.98 9.61 24.52
N GLY A 459 -12.33 8.50 23.91
CA GLY A 459 -13.16 7.47 24.53
C GLY A 459 -12.46 6.74 25.65
N SER A 460 -11.73 7.46 26.51
CA SER A 460 -11.09 6.91 27.68
C SER A 460 -12.15 6.49 28.68
N TRP A 461 -12.08 5.22 29.11
CA TRP A 461 -12.89 4.70 30.20
C TRP A 461 -12.78 5.62 31.43
N GLY A 462 -13.89 6.25 31.82
CA GLY A 462 -13.98 7.15 32.98
C GLY A 462 -13.86 6.47 34.36
N GLY A 463 -13.38 5.22 34.43
CA GLY A 463 -13.11 4.50 35.68
C GLY A 463 -14.34 3.99 36.43
N THR A 464 -15.55 4.21 35.91
CA THR A 464 -16.79 3.79 36.60
C THR A 464 -17.31 2.45 36.06
N THR A 465 -17.45 1.47 36.92
CA THR A 465 -18.03 0.17 36.55
C THR A 465 -19.53 0.31 36.24
N LEU A 466 -19.91 0.04 34.99
CA LEU A 466 -21.31 0.03 34.57
C LEU A 466 -21.97 -1.30 34.94
N ARG A 467 -23.19 -1.25 35.46
CA ARG A 467 -24.01 -2.42 35.88
C ARG A 467 -25.41 -2.29 35.27
N GLN A 468 -26.19 -3.37 35.35
CA GLN A 468 -27.62 -3.33 34.96
C GLN A 468 -28.33 -2.18 35.71
N GLY A 469 -28.98 -1.28 34.97
CA GLY A 469 -29.64 -0.09 35.51
C GLY A 469 -28.78 1.19 35.53
N SER A 470 -27.49 1.15 35.09
CA SER A 470 -26.71 2.35 34.88
C SER A 470 -27.28 3.19 33.75
N THR A 471 -27.24 4.52 33.89
CA THR A 471 -27.71 5.51 32.88
C THR A 471 -26.65 6.59 32.65
N GLY A 472 -26.72 7.32 31.52
CA GLY A 472 -25.84 8.43 31.19
C GLY A 472 -24.87 8.15 30.06
N SER A 473 -24.04 9.16 29.72
CA SER A 473 -23.15 9.12 28.55
C SER A 473 -22.18 7.92 28.51
N ALA A 474 -21.73 7.44 29.66
CA ALA A 474 -20.89 6.24 29.73
C ALA A 474 -21.62 4.96 29.32
N VAL A 475 -22.94 4.88 29.56
CA VAL A 475 -23.78 3.75 29.09
C VAL A 475 -24.01 3.87 27.59
N GLU A 476 -24.27 5.07 27.09
CA GLU A 476 -24.39 5.36 25.66
C GLU A 476 -23.14 4.95 24.89
N GLN A 477 -21.94 5.25 25.41
CA GLN A 477 -20.66 4.84 24.82
C GLN A 477 -20.48 3.33 24.74
N VAL A 478 -21.07 2.56 25.64
CA VAL A 478 -21.00 1.08 25.63
C VAL A 478 -22.07 0.46 24.75
N GLN A 479 -23.20 1.14 24.56
CA GLN A 479 -24.32 0.68 23.70
C GLN A 479 -24.07 0.92 22.22
N PHE A 480 -23.10 1.75 21.86
CA PHE A 480 -22.66 2.04 20.50
C PHE A 480 -21.27 1.47 20.23
#